data_b94eb5811fb76406d5da322c01b3487f
#
_entry.id   b94eb5811fb76406d5da322c01b3487f
#
_cell.length_a   1.000
_cell.length_b   1.000
_cell.length_c   1.000
_cell.angle_alpha   90.00
_cell.angle_beta   90.00
_cell.angle_gamma   90.00
#
_symmetry.space_group_name_H-M   'P 1'
#
loop_
_entity.id
_entity.type
_entity.pdbx_description
1 polymer ?
#
loop_
_entity_poly.entity_id
_entity_poly.type
_entity_poly.pdbx_seq_one_letter_code
_entity_poly.pdbx_strand_id
1 'polypeptide(L)'
;MVNHIELGYITGKVSYDPNRAHPEIEAYDFLRQEAAKYPGITAKKCISGPNMILVDNYLQMGIKEIPYYGSDVNALIDDIALAYQAAIRDLYDHGCRYLQIDDTSWTYMIDENFLKKVAGLGYEKDEILDWFRQVSTKALEGHPADMTIANHFCKGNFKGHPLFAGFYDSVAPVISRIPYDGFFVEYDDERSGSFDPWAVP
;
A
#
# COMPACT_ATOMS: atom_id res chain seq x y z
N MET A 1 1.01 9.51 26.25
CA MET A 1 2.17 9.98 25.48
C MET A 1 1.68 10.19 24.07
N VAL A 2 1.63 11.42 23.57
CA VAL A 2 1.24 11.71 22.19
C VAL A 2 2.46 11.39 21.33
N ASN A 3 2.40 10.32 20.54
CA ASN A 3 3.44 10.04 19.56
C ASN A 3 3.27 11.06 18.42
N HIS A 4 4.24 11.92 18.23
CA HIS A 4 4.33 12.75 17.03
C HIS A 4 4.80 11.84 15.88
N ILE A 5 3.91 11.57 14.93
CA ILE A 5 4.25 10.93 13.67
C ILE A 5 4.43 12.04 12.65
N GLU A 6 5.59 12.09 12.03
CA GLU A 6 5.83 12.99 10.89
C GLU A 6 5.19 12.37 9.65
N LEU A 7 4.27 13.10 9.02
CA LEU A 7 3.60 12.68 7.78
C LEU A 7 4.20 13.43 6.61
N GLY A 8 4.37 12.74 5.48
CA GLY A 8 4.79 13.35 4.23
C GLY A 8 3.66 14.19 3.62
N TYR A 9 3.98 15.42 3.24
CA TYR A 9 3.05 16.34 2.57
C TYR A 9 3.44 16.57 1.12
N ILE A 10 2.47 16.39 0.20
CA ILE A 10 2.70 16.57 -1.22
C ILE A 10 2.67 18.06 -1.57
N THR A 11 3.77 18.56 -2.13
CA THR A 11 3.91 19.96 -2.54
C THR A 11 4.10 20.15 -4.05
N GLY A 12 4.21 19.05 -4.81
CA GLY A 12 4.44 19.09 -6.26
C GLY A 12 3.97 17.80 -6.92
N LYS A 13 4.31 17.64 -8.21
CA LYS A 13 3.97 16.44 -8.96
C LYS A 13 4.67 15.21 -8.36
N VAL A 14 3.89 14.14 -8.10
CA VAL A 14 4.41 12.84 -7.69
C VAL A 14 5.03 12.15 -8.92
N SER A 15 6.27 11.69 -8.78
CA SER A 15 6.98 10.97 -9.84
C SER A 15 8.10 10.13 -9.26
N TYR A 16 8.53 9.11 -9.98
CA TYR A 16 9.73 8.33 -9.73
C TYR A 16 10.78 8.62 -10.80
N ASP A 17 12.03 8.86 -10.39
CA ASP A 17 13.15 9.09 -11.31
C ASP A 17 14.20 7.98 -11.13
N PRO A 18 14.29 7.00 -12.04
CA PRO A 18 15.23 5.88 -11.92
C PRO A 18 16.72 6.30 -12.02
N ASN A 19 17.00 7.55 -12.42
CA ASN A 19 18.39 8.05 -12.46
C ASN A 19 18.85 8.63 -11.12
N ARG A 20 17.99 8.68 -10.12
CA ARG A 20 18.35 9.08 -8.75
C ARG A 20 18.70 7.85 -7.92
N ALA A 21 19.57 8.03 -6.94
CA ALA A 21 19.79 7.02 -5.91
C ALA A 21 18.52 6.83 -5.08
N HIS A 22 18.01 5.61 -5.03
CA HIS A 22 16.87 5.23 -4.22
C HIS A 22 17.32 4.24 -3.15
N PRO A 23 17.10 4.55 -1.85
CA PRO A 23 17.49 3.66 -0.75
C PRO A 23 16.91 2.24 -0.88
N GLU A 24 15.72 2.12 -1.44
CA GLU A 24 15.05 0.84 -1.64
C GLU A 24 15.76 -0.04 -2.68
N ILE A 25 16.32 0.56 -3.73
CA ILE A 25 17.12 -0.13 -4.75
C ILE A 25 18.46 -0.56 -4.15
N GLU A 26 19.16 0.34 -3.47
CA GLU A 26 20.44 0.03 -2.81
C GLU A 26 20.28 -1.11 -1.79
N ALA A 27 19.22 -1.06 -0.99
CA ALA A 27 18.90 -2.12 -0.02
C ALA A 27 18.60 -3.46 -0.70
N TYR A 28 17.88 -3.43 -1.84
CA TYR A 28 17.60 -4.64 -2.60
C TYR A 28 18.89 -5.23 -3.24
N ASP A 29 19.74 -4.42 -3.81
CA ASP A 29 21.01 -4.87 -4.39
C ASP A 29 21.89 -5.56 -3.35
N PHE A 30 21.96 -5.01 -2.14
CA PHE A 30 22.64 -5.66 -1.02
C PHE A 30 22.00 -7.01 -0.69
N LEU A 31 20.67 -7.03 -0.51
CA LEU A 31 19.94 -8.26 -0.18
C LEU A 31 20.12 -9.34 -1.24
N ARG A 32 20.08 -8.99 -2.52
CA ARG A 32 20.29 -9.90 -3.65
C ARG A 32 21.69 -10.50 -3.64
N GLN A 33 22.70 -9.69 -3.36
CA GLN A 33 24.09 -10.15 -3.24
C GLN A 33 24.26 -11.13 -2.07
N GLU A 34 23.63 -10.86 -0.93
CA GLU A 34 23.68 -11.76 0.22
C GLU A 34 22.92 -13.08 -0.06
N ALA A 35 21.71 -13.01 -0.62
CA ALA A 35 20.92 -14.19 -0.96
C ALA A 35 21.64 -15.10 -1.97
N ALA A 36 22.38 -14.54 -2.92
CA ALA A 36 23.12 -15.30 -3.93
C ALA A 36 24.21 -16.22 -3.35
N LYS A 37 24.64 -16.00 -2.10
CA LYS A 37 25.58 -16.87 -1.40
C LYS A 37 24.96 -18.21 -0.97
N TYR A 38 23.65 -18.33 -0.99
CA TYR A 38 22.92 -19.48 -0.48
C TYR A 38 22.03 -20.08 -1.58
N PRO A 39 22.33 -21.29 -2.08
CA PRO A 39 21.52 -21.94 -3.11
C PRO A 39 20.08 -22.13 -2.67
N GLY A 40 19.14 -21.82 -3.57
CA GLY A 40 17.71 -22.00 -3.32
C GLY A 40 17.04 -20.86 -2.53
N ILE A 41 17.79 -19.81 -2.17
CA ILE A 41 17.21 -18.61 -1.51
C ILE A 41 16.87 -17.56 -2.56
N THR A 42 15.66 -17.02 -2.47
CA THR A 42 15.19 -15.91 -3.30
C THR A 42 15.13 -14.63 -2.47
N ALA A 43 15.75 -13.57 -2.95
CA ALA A 43 15.65 -12.25 -2.35
C ALA A 43 14.24 -11.70 -2.55
N LYS A 44 13.57 -11.32 -1.45
CA LYS A 44 12.25 -10.66 -1.46
C LYS A 44 12.42 -9.22 -1.00
N LYS A 45 11.90 -8.26 -1.77
CA LYS A 45 11.84 -6.85 -1.39
C LYS A 45 10.45 -6.51 -0.85
N CYS A 46 10.41 -5.67 0.19
CA CYS A 46 9.18 -5.03 0.67
C CYS A 46 9.26 -3.53 0.42
N ILE A 47 8.16 -2.92 -0.04
CA ILE A 47 7.99 -1.47 -0.16
C ILE A 47 6.62 -1.05 0.39
N SER A 48 6.49 0.19 0.82
CA SER A 48 5.21 0.73 1.29
C SER A 48 4.14 0.73 0.20
N GLY A 49 2.88 0.61 0.58
CA GLY A 49 1.75 0.61 -0.36
C GLY A 49 1.39 2.01 -0.86
N PRO A 50 0.85 2.10 -2.09
CA PRO A 50 0.50 3.38 -2.71
C PRO A 50 -0.63 4.12 -1.99
N ASN A 51 -1.54 3.40 -1.35
CA ASN A 51 -2.70 3.97 -0.66
C ASN A 51 -2.31 4.84 0.54
N MET A 52 -1.16 4.55 1.18
CA MET A 52 -0.69 5.34 2.32
C MET A 52 -0.51 6.82 1.97
N ILE A 53 -0.15 7.14 0.73
CA ILE A 53 -0.01 8.53 0.26
C ILE A 53 -1.36 9.25 0.33
N LEU A 54 -2.45 8.58 -0.07
CA LEU A 54 -3.82 9.12 0.02
C LEU A 54 -4.29 9.22 1.46
N VAL A 55 -4.02 8.19 2.28
CA VAL A 55 -4.35 8.19 3.72
C VAL A 55 -3.68 9.37 4.42
N ASP A 56 -2.40 9.57 4.24
CA ASP A 56 -1.65 10.61 4.94
C ASP A 56 -2.16 12.01 4.56
N ASN A 57 -2.32 12.29 3.28
CA ASN A 57 -2.69 13.64 2.83
C ASN A 57 -4.19 13.94 3.03
N TYR A 58 -5.09 13.09 2.54
CA TYR A 58 -6.53 13.37 2.62
C TYR A 58 -7.15 12.99 3.96
N LEU A 59 -6.80 11.83 4.51
CA LEU A 59 -7.54 11.27 5.65
C LEU A 59 -6.88 11.57 6.99
N GLN A 60 -5.56 11.57 7.09
CA GLN A 60 -4.89 11.90 8.33
C GLN A 60 -4.73 13.40 8.52
N MET A 61 -4.21 14.11 7.55
CA MET A 61 -4.03 15.56 7.60
C MET A 61 -5.30 16.35 7.22
N GLY A 62 -6.28 15.72 6.57
CA GLY A 62 -7.53 16.35 6.19
C GLY A 62 -7.39 17.42 5.11
N ILE A 63 -6.38 17.29 4.26
CA ILE A 63 -6.12 18.26 3.18
C ILE A 63 -7.18 18.09 2.09
N LYS A 64 -7.85 19.17 1.70
CA LYS A 64 -8.86 19.17 0.65
C LYS A 64 -8.31 19.55 -0.72
N GLU A 65 -7.28 20.36 -0.73
CA GLU A 65 -6.62 20.82 -1.95
C GLU A 65 -5.11 20.60 -1.80
N ILE A 66 -4.58 19.63 -2.53
CA ILE A 66 -3.15 19.34 -2.54
C ILE A 66 -2.46 20.25 -3.55
N PRO A 67 -1.36 20.95 -3.20
CA PRO A 67 -0.59 21.72 -4.13
C PRO A 67 -0.25 20.91 -5.38
N TYR A 68 -0.33 21.52 -6.56
CA TYR A 68 -0.21 20.92 -7.89
C TYR A 68 -1.48 20.21 -8.39
N TYR A 69 -2.20 19.44 -7.56
CA TYR A 69 -3.40 18.68 -7.97
C TYR A 69 -4.71 19.39 -7.65
N GLY A 70 -4.70 20.39 -6.77
CA GLY A 70 -5.94 20.98 -6.28
C GLY A 70 -6.82 19.95 -5.60
N SER A 71 -8.08 19.86 -6.04
CA SER A 71 -9.06 18.86 -5.60
C SER A 71 -9.15 17.63 -6.52
N ASP A 72 -8.29 17.54 -7.56
CA ASP A 72 -8.31 16.43 -8.52
C ASP A 72 -7.56 15.22 -7.96
N VAL A 73 -8.28 14.40 -7.21
CA VAL A 73 -7.75 13.15 -6.64
C VAL A 73 -7.39 12.14 -7.74
N ASN A 74 -8.09 12.14 -8.88
CA ASN A 74 -7.81 11.18 -9.95
C ASN A 74 -6.45 11.47 -10.60
N ALA A 75 -6.11 12.74 -10.83
CA ALA A 75 -4.78 13.11 -11.33
C ALA A 75 -3.66 12.68 -10.36
N LEU A 76 -3.90 12.78 -9.05
CA LEU A 76 -2.95 12.29 -8.05
C LEU A 76 -2.84 10.76 -8.06
N ILE A 77 -3.97 10.04 -8.14
CA ILE A 77 -4.01 8.59 -8.26
C ILE A 77 -3.20 8.12 -9.48
N ASP A 78 -3.37 8.78 -10.63
CA ASP A 78 -2.65 8.44 -11.85
C ASP A 78 -1.15 8.65 -11.72
N ASP A 79 -0.71 9.76 -11.14
CA ASP A 79 0.71 10.04 -10.94
C ASP A 79 1.35 9.11 -9.88
N ILE A 80 0.63 8.77 -8.81
CA ILE A 80 1.08 7.74 -7.84
C ILE A 80 1.26 6.40 -8.55
N ALA A 81 0.27 5.98 -9.33
CA ALA A 81 0.31 4.71 -10.05
C ALA A 81 1.50 4.64 -11.02
N LEU A 82 1.72 5.70 -11.80
CA LEU A 82 2.88 5.80 -12.71
C LEU A 82 4.21 5.74 -11.97
N ALA A 83 4.30 6.39 -10.81
CA ALA A 83 5.50 6.33 -9.98
C ALA A 83 5.78 4.90 -9.47
N TYR A 84 4.73 4.18 -9.05
CA TYR A 84 4.86 2.78 -8.63
C TYR A 84 5.22 1.85 -9.79
N GLN A 85 4.61 2.02 -10.98
CA GLN A 85 5.00 1.26 -12.18
C GLN A 85 6.48 1.44 -12.50
N ALA A 86 6.99 2.67 -12.43
CA ALA A 86 8.40 2.96 -12.65
C ALA A 86 9.31 2.34 -11.57
N ALA A 87 8.92 2.41 -10.29
CA ALA A 87 9.67 1.80 -9.19
C ALA A 87 9.69 0.26 -9.28
N ILE A 88 8.56 -0.36 -9.64
CA ILE A 88 8.46 -1.81 -9.87
C ILE A 88 9.38 -2.23 -11.03
N ARG A 89 9.40 -1.45 -12.11
CA ARG A 89 10.28 -1.70 -13.25
C ARG A 89 11.75 -1.58 -12.86
N ASP A 90 12.12 -0.57 -12.10
CA ASP A 90 13.49 -0.35 -11.64
C ASP A 90 13.96 -1.50 -10.73
N LEU A 91 13.12 -1.92 -9.76
CA LEU A 91 13.39 -3.12 -8.95
C LEU A 91 13.56 -4.37 -9.81
N TYR A 92 12.71 -4.54 -10.83
CA TYR A 92 12.81 -5.68 -11.74
C TYR A 92 14.13 -5.67 -12.53
N ASP A 93 14.53 -4.53 -13.05
CA ASP A 93 15.78 -4.35 -13.81
C ASP A 93 17.02 -4.61 -12.95
N HIS A 94 16.93 -4.35 -11.64
CA HIS A 94 17.91 -4.75 -10.61
C HIS A 94 17.82 -6.24 -10.22
N GLY A 95 16.92 -7.02 -10.85
CA GLY A 95 16.80 -8.46 -10.66
C GLY A 95 15.77 -8.90 -9.61
N CYS A 96 14.91 -8.00 -9.12
CA CYS A 96 13.83 -8.37 -8.22
C CYS A 96 12.79 -9.23 -8.96
N ARG A 97 12.45 -10.38 -8.37
CA ARG A 97 11.43 -11.30 -8.88
C ARG A 97 10.36 -11.62 -7.84
N TYR A 98 10.53 -11.10 -6.61
CA TYR A 98 9.58 -11.24 -5.54
C TYR A 98 9.47 -9.92 -4.78
N LEU A 99 8.37 -9.20 -5.00
CA LEU A 99 8.03 -7.95 -4.34
C LEU A 99 6.85 -8.15 -3.39
N GLN A 100 6.92 -7.56 -2.22
CA GLN A 100 5.79 -7.40 -1.32
C GLN A 100 5.46 -5.92 -1.19
N ILE A 101 4.21 -5.57 -1.40
CA ILE A 101 3.68 -4.24 -1.15
C ILE A 101 3.01 -4.25 0.22
N ASP A 102 3.61 -3.53 1.18
CA ASP A 102 3.09 -3.41 2.54
C ASP A 102 2.08 -2.26 2.59
N ASP A 103 0.79 -2.60 2.53
CA ASP A 103 -0.29 -1.62 2.44
C ASP A 103 -1.29 -1.77 3.59
N THR A 104 -0.94 -1.22 4.74
CA THR A 104 -1.79 -1.21 5.94
C THR A 104 -2.96 -0.23 5.85
N SER A 105 -3.07 0.57 4.79
CA SER A 105 -4.15 1.55 4.59
C SER A 105 -5.55 0.92 4.60
N TRP A 106 -5.68 -0.32 4.14
CA TRP A 106 -6.95 -1.05 4.14
C TRP A 106 -7.55 -1.21 5.54
N THR A 107 -6.71 -1.31 6.57
CA THR A 107 -7.17 -1.48 7.95
C THR A 107 -7.68 -0.21 8.59
N TYR A 108 -7.37 0.96 8.04
CA TYR A 108 -8.06 2.20 8.40
C TYR A 108 -9.56 2.12 8.05
N MET A 109 -9.91 1.39 7.00
CA MET A 109 -11.30 1.28 6.52
C MET A 109 -12.13 0.21 7.25
N ILE A 110 -11.54 -0.52 8.20
CA ILE A 110 -12.29 -1.43 9.09
C ILE A 110 -12.49 -0.85 10.50
N ASP A 111 -11.79 0.22 10.85
CA ASP A 111 -11.85 0.82 12.19
C ASP A 111 -12.96 1.87 12.25
N GLU A 112 -13.95 1.63 13.13
CA GLU A 112 -15.11 2.52 13.27
C GLU A 112 -14.75 3.96 13.69
N ASN A 113 -13.70 4.13 14.50
CA ASN A 113 -13.30 5.47 14.95
C ASN A 113 -12.66 6.24 13.79
N PHE A 114 -11.88 5.55 12.96
CA PHE A 114 -11.32 6.17 11.78
C PHE A 114 -12.39 6.48 10.73
N LEU A 115 -13.36 5.59 10.53
CA LEU A 115 -14.48 5.84 9.62
C LEU A 115 -15.32 7.05 10.06
N LYS A 116 -15.53 7.26 11.38
CA LYS A 116 -16.18 8.50 11.89
C LYS A 116 -15.36 9.75 11.55
N LYS A 117 -14.04 9.67 11.65
CA LYS A 117 -13.15 10.76 11.24
C LYS A 117 -13.28 11.06 9.74
N VAL A 118 -13.25 10.04 8.90
CA VAL A 118 -13.42 10.13 7.44
C VAL A 118 -14.73 10.81 7.07
N ALA A 119 -15.84 10.37 7.67
CA ALA A 119 -17.16 10.98 7.49
C ALA A 119 -17.18 12.44 7.95
N GLY A 120 -16.52 12.77 9.06
CA GLY A 120 -16.36 14.15 9.54
C GLY A 120 -15.55 15.05 8.59
N LEU A 121 -14.71 14.47 7.76
CA LEU A 121 -14.01 15.14 6.66
C LEU A 121 -14.86 15.29 5.39
N GLY A 122 -16.05 14.67 5.36
CA GLY A 122 -16.98 14.71 4.23
C GLY A 122 -16.69 13.69 3.14
N TYR A 123 -16.02 12.60 3.46
CA TYR A 123 -15.80 11.48 2.55
C TYR A 123 -16.65 10.28 2.95
N GLU A 124 -17.08 9.51 1.94
CA GLU A 124 -17.75 8.22 2.15
C GLU A 124 -16.75 7.07 2.08
N LYS A 125 -17.00 6.02 2.88
CA LYS A 125 -16.13 4.83 2.91
C LYS A 125 -15.91 4.22 1.53
N ASP A 126 -16.99 4.06 0.76
CA ASP A 126 -16.93 3.41 -0.56
C ASP A 126 -16.14 4.24 -1.58
N GLU A 127 -16.18 5.57 -1.45
CA GLU A 127 -15.35 6.47 -2.24
C GLU A 127 -13.85 6.23 -1.97
N ILE A 128 -13.46 6.12 -0.71
CA ILE A 128 -12.08 5.87 -0.32
C ILE A 128 -11.63 4.46 -0.76
N LEU A 129 -12.49 3.46 -0.61
CA LEU A 129 -12.19 2.11 -1.08
C LEU A 129 -12.00 2.06 -2.59
N ASP A 130 -12.75 2.87 -3.35
CA ASP A 130 -12.58 2.97 -4.80
C ASP A 130 -11.25 3.67 -5.17
N TRP A 131 -10.84 4.73 -4.46
CA TRP A 131 -9.51 5.33 -4.64
C TRP A 131 -8.40 4.31 -4.40
N PHE A 132 -8.46 3.55 -3.31
CA PHE A 132 -7.48 2.52 -2.98
C PHE A 132 -7.42 1.42 -4.03
N ARG A 133 -8.57 0.96 -4.49
CA ARG A 133 -8.65 -0.03 -5.58
C ARG A 133 -8.04 0.52 -6.87
N GLN A 134 -8.37 1.74 -7.25
CA GLN A 134 -7.87 2.37 -8.47
C GLN A 134 -6.35 2.51 -8.45
N VAL A 135 -5.79 3.11 -7.40
CA VAL A 135 -4.34 3.35 -7.35
C VAL A 135 -3.56 2.03 -7.29
N SER A 136 -4.04 1.05 -6.51
CA SER A 136 -3.38 -0.26 -6.41
C SER A 136 -3.46 -1.03 -7.72
N THR A 137 -4.62 -1.05 -8.39
CA THR A 137 -4.78 -1.73 -9.70
C THR A 137 -3.88 -1.10 -10.75
N LYS A 138 -3.93 0.22 -10.90
CA LYS A 138 -3.11 0.96 -11.86
C LYS A 138 -1.60 0.82 -11.58
N ALA A 139 -1.20 0.81 -10.31
CA ALA A 139 0.21 0.62 -9.93
C ALA A 139 0.80 -0.71 -10.42
N LEU A 140 -0.03 -1.74 -10.56
CA LEU A 140 0.36 -3.07 -11.03
C LEU A 140 0.27 -3.25 -12.54
N GLU A 141 -0.27 -2.29 -13.28
CA GLU A 141 -0.41 -2.40 -14.74
C GLU A 141 0.95 -2.52 -15.42
N GLY A 142 1.08 -3.53 -16.29
CA GLY A 142 2.29 -3.74 -17.09
C GLY A 142 3.51 -4.24 -16.30
N HIS A 143 3.35 -4.72 -15.07
CA HIS A 143 4.45 -5.37 -14.35
C HIS A 143 4.91 -6.64 -15.09
N PRO A 144 6.18 -7.04 -14.98
CA PRO A 144 6.71 -8.21 -15.65
C PRO A 144 6.04 -9.50 -15.17
N ALA A 145 5.64 -10.36 -16.11
CA ALA A 145 4.89 -11.59 -15.84
C ALA A 145 5.69 -12.65 -15.02
N ASP A 146 7.01 -12.53 -14.95
CA ASP A 146 7.89 -13.40 -14.16
C ASP A 146 8.29 -12.77 -12.82
N MET A 147 7.62 -11.68 -12.42
CA MET A 147 7.76 -11.05 -11.10
C MET A 147 6.52 -11.32 -10.27
N THR A 148 6.67 -12.00 -9.15
CA THR A 148 5.60 -12.19 -8.16
C THR A 148 5.43 -10.93 -7.33
N ILE A 149 4.23 -10.37 -7.29
CA ILE A 149 3.89 -9.22 -6.46
C ILE A 149 2.78 -9.59 -5.47
N ALA A 150 3.13 -9.68 -4.20
CA ALA A 150 2.19 -9.93 -3.12
C ALA A 150 1.83 -8.64 -2.38
N ASN A 151 0.63 -8.60 -1.81
CA ASN A 151 0.22 -7.53 -0.91
C ASN A 151 0.22 -8.02 0.54
N HIS A 152 0.69 -7.20 1.45
CA HIS A 152 0.58 -7.42 2.89
C HIS A 152 -0.22 -6.31 3.53
N PHE A 153 -1.14 -6.70 4.42
CA PHE A 153 -1.77 -5.79 5.37
C PHE A 153 -2.08 -6.52 6.68
N CYS A 154 -1.90 -5.78 7.75
CA CYS A 154 -2.17 -6.21 9.10
C CYS A 154 -2.96 -5.12 9.81
N LYS A 155 -3.33 -5.34 11.06
CA LYS A 155 -4.05 -4.32 11.88
C LYS A 155 -3.12 -3.28 12.51
N GLY A 156 -1.88 -3.20 12.02
CA GLY A 156 -0.83 -2.39 12.59
C GLY A 156 -0.34 -2.95 13.93
N ASN A 157 0.86 -2.55 14.33
CA ASN A 157 1.43 -2.97 15.60
C ASN A 157 2.14 -1.81 16.28
N PHE A 158 1.74 -1.53 17.53
CA PHE A 158 2.47 -0.62 18.38
C PHE A 158 2.70 -1.28 19.74
N LYS A 159 3.95 -1.66 20.03
CA LYS A 159 4.36 -2.32 21.27
C LYS A 159 3.55 -3.59 21.60
N GLY A 160 3.25 -4.40 20.59
CA GLY A 160 2.49 -5.63 20.72
C GLY A 160 0.96 -5.45 20.74
N HIS A 161 0.45 -4.25 20.47
CA HIS A 161 -0.98 -3.98 20.40
C HIS A 161 -1.38 -3.58 18.97
N PRO A 162 -2.53 -4.08 18.45
CA PRO A 162 -3.06 -3.63 17.17
C PRO A 162 -3.44 -2.15 17.25
N LEU A 163 -3.23 -1.43 16.14
CA LEU A 163 -3.61 -0.02 16.02
C LEU A 163 -5.07 0.14 15.61
N PHE A 164 -5.62 -0.83 14.90
CA PHE A 164 -6.96 -0.82 14.35
C PHE A 164 -7.77 -2.02 14.81
N ALA A 165 -9.09 -1.84 14.91
CA ALA A 165 -10.03 -2.89 15.30
C ALA A 165 -11.12 -3.04 14.24
N GLY A 166 -11.50 -4.29 13.93
CA GLY A 166 -12.56 -4.60 12.97
C GLY A 166 -12.26 -5.89 12.20
N PHE A 167 -13.26 -6.33 11.45
CA PHE A 167 -13.16 -7.51 10.58
C PHE A 167 -12.85 -7.09 9.14
N TYR A 168 -12.23 -8.00 8.38
CA TYR A 168 -11.87 -7.73 6.98
C TYR A 168 -13.05 -7.81 6.00
N ASP A 169 -14.26 -8.15 6.48
CA ASP A 169 -15.46 -8.38 5.66
C ASP A 169 -15.75 -7.27 4.66
N SER A 170 -15.52 -6.02 5.04
CA SER A 170 -15.82 -4.87 4.18
C SER A 170 -14.72 -4.52 3.19
N VAL A 171 -13.48 -4.99 3.39
CA VAL A 171 -12.34 -4.65 2.54
C VAL A 171 -11.87 -5.83 1.69
N ALA A 172 -11.98 -7.07 2.19
CA ALA A 172 -11.55 -8.27 1.49
C ALA A 172 -12.17 -8.40 0.08
N PRO A 173 -13.49 -8.17 -0.14
CA PRO A 173 -14.08 -8.25 -1.47
C PRO A 173 -13.55 -7.20 -2.46
N VAL A 174 -12.98 -6.10 -1.98
CA VAL A 174 -12.36 -5.07 -2.82
C VAL A 174 -10.92 -5.45 -3.15
N ILE A 175 -10.15 -5.81 -2.12
CA ILE A 175 -8.73 -6.15 -2.24
C ILE A 175 -8.52 -7.38 -3.12
N SER A 176 -9.36 -8.42 -2.95
CA SER A 176 -9.27 -9.68 -3.70
C SER A 176 -9.44 -9.52 -5.21
N ARG A 177 -9.96 -8.38 -5.69
CA ARG A 177 -10.09 -8.05 -7.11
C ARG A 177 -8.88 -7.32 -7.68
N ILE A 178 -7.93 -6.91 -6.85
CA ILE A 178 -6.68 -6.30 -7.29
C ILE A 178 -5.74 -7.42 -7.74
N PRO A 179 -5.07 -7.30 -8.90
CA PRO A 179 -4.31 -8.39 -9.49
C PRO A 179 -2.95 -8.63 -8.80
N TYR A 180 -2.97 -8.80 -7.47
CA TYR A 180 -1.85 -9.33 -6.72
C TYR A 180 -1.75 -10.85 -6.88
N ASP A 181 -0.55 -11.40 -6.90
CA ASP A 181 -0.32 -12.84 -6.96
C ASP A 181 -0.60 -13.56 -5.64
N GLY A 182 -0.65 -12.83 -4.53
CA GLY A 182 -0.93 -13.38 -3.21
C GLY A 182 -1.09 -12.32 -2.14
N PHE A 183 -1.60 -12.76 -0.98
CA PHE A 183 -1.87 -11.89 0.15
C PHE A 183 -1.25 -12.45 1.43
N PHE A 184 -0.59 -11.57 2.19
CA PHE A 184 -0.20 -11.80 3.57
C PHE A 184 -1.15 -11.01 4.47
N VAL A 185 -2.01 -11.73 5.20
CA VAL A 185 -3.07 -11.15 6.01
C VAL A 185 -2.95 -11.62 7.45
N GLU A 186 -3.15 -10.72 8.41
CA GLU A 186 -3.13 -11.05 9.83
C GLU A 186 -4.42 -11.78 10.24
N TYR A 187 -4.32 -13.08 10.49
CA TYR A 187 -5.39 -13.97 10.96
C TYR A 187 -4.92 -14.82 12.15
N ASP A 188 -4.30 -14.19 13.12
CA ASP A 188 -3.67 -14.83 14.28
C ASP A 188 -4.65 -15.11 15.42
N ASP A 189 -5.84 -14.48 15.44
CA ASP A 189 -6.86 -14.67 16.46
C ASP A 189 -8.29 -14.34 15.97
N GLU A 190 -9.27 -14.53 16.87
CA GLU A 190 -10.70 -14.32 16.61
C GLU A 190 -11.06 -12.87 16.20
N ARG A 191 -10.19 -11.89 16.47
CA ARG A 191 -10.40 -10.48 16.08
C ARG A 191 -10.33 -10.27 14.56
N SER A 192 -9.83 -11.24 13.82
CA SER A 192 -9.73 -11.16 12.37
C SER A 192 -10.97 -11.67 11.63
N GLY A 193 -11.87 -12.37 12.35
CA GLY A 193 -13.07 -12.96 11.76
C GLY A 193 -12.78 -14.28 11.04
N SER A 194 -13.61 -14.60 10.04
CA SER A 194 -13.46 -15.82 9.23
C SER A 194 -12.80 -15.50 7.88
N PHE A 195 -12.40 -16.57 7.16
CA PHE A 195 -11.91 -16.47 5.78
C PHE A 195 -13.03 -16.35 4.74
N ASP A 196 -14.31 -16.40 5.14
CA ASP A 196 -15.46 -16.34 4.22
C ASP A 196 -15.42 -15.10 3.30
N PRO A 197 -15.03 -13.89 3.75
CA PRO A 197 -14.96 -12.72 2.90
C PRO A 197 -13.97 -12.81 1.73
N TRP A 198 -13.01 -13.75 1.79
CA TRP A 198 -12.01 -14.02 0.76
C TRP A 198 -12.46 -15.05 -0.27
N ALA A 199 -13.56 -15.76 -0.02
CA ALA A 199 -14.18 -16.70 -0.96
C ALA A 199 -14.88 -15.91 -2.07
N VAL A 200 -14.10 -15.25 -2.94
CA VAL A 200 -14.62 -14.54 -4.10
C VAL A 200 -14.80 -15.52 -5.24
N PRO A 201 -15.99 -15.56 -5.90
CA PRO A 201 -16.23 -16.44 -7.03
C PRO A 201 -15.41 -16.06 -8.27
#